data_21155b2623d959e6a19e1f405cebd5b2
#
_entry.id   21155b2623d959e6a19e1f405cebd5b2
#
_cell.length_a   1.000
_cell.length_b   1.000
_cell.length_c   1.000
_cell.angle_alpha   90.00
_cell.angle_beta   90.00
_cell.angle_gamma   90.00
#
_symmetry.space_group_name_H-M   'P 1'
#
loop_
_entity.id
_entity.type
_entity.pdbx_description
1 polymer ?
#
loop_
_entity_poly.entity_id
_entity_poly.type
_entity_poly.pdbx_seq_one_letter_code
_entity_poly.pdbx_strand_id
1 'polypeptide(L)'
;TPTMAPYCKDEEKYEVVEQINKQIQDLKKKKIKIDGLEIKKILSVNGIRFSLSDGSWGLIRASSNKPSLVIVTESPESEHRMKKIFKFIDELLQKTKKIGRYDQKI
;
A
#
# COMPACT_ATOMS: atom_id res chain seq x y z
N THR A 1 10.23 6.20 9.78
CA THR A 1 9.00 5.55 9.32
C THR A 1 9.20 4.04 9.25
N PRO A 2 8.36 3.26 9.93
CA PRO A 2 8.52 1.81 9.91
C PRO A 2 8.18 1.23 8.55
N THR A 3 8.92 0.19 8.17
CA THR A 3 8.66 -0.56 6.96
C THR A 3 7.99 -1.88 7.36
N MET A 4 6.86 -2.17 6.76
CA MET A 4 6.15 -3.42 6.98
C MET A 4 6.44 -4.36 5.81
N ALA A 5 6.64 -5.64 6.12
CA ALA A 5 7.06 -6.61 5.12
C ALA A 5 6.27 -7.92 5.24
N PRO A 6 5.11 -8.02 4.58
CA PRO A 6 4.36 -9.27 4.58
C PRO A 6 4.99 -10.27 3.61
N TYR A 7 4.93 -11.55 3.98
CA TYR A 7 5.36 -12.61 3.08
C TYR A 7 4.48 -12.63 1.84
N CYS A 8 5.11 -12.80 0.69
CA CYS A 8 4.44 -13.00 -0.58
C CYS A 8 5.38 -13.80 -1.47
N LYS A 9 4.90 -14.89 -2.05
CA LYS A 9 5.73 -15.77 -2.87
C LYS A 9 6.44 -15.00 -3.98
N ASP A 10 7.68 -15.37 -4.24
CA ASP A 10 8.49 -14.72 -5.29
C ASP A 10 7.79 -14.70 -6.64
N GLU A 11 7.13 -15.79 -6.98
CA GLU A 11 6.44 -15.90 -8.27
C GLU A 11 5.13 -15.11 -8.33
N GLU A 12 4.66 -14.57 -7.21
CA GLU A 12 3.41 -13.82 -7.14
C GLU A 12 3.57 -12.36 -6.77
N LYS A 13 4.69 -11.98 -6.17
CA LYS A 13 4.82 -10.65 -5.56
C LYS A 13 4.65 -9.49 -6.54
N TYR A 14 5.17 -9.61 -7.75
CA TYR A 14 5.04 -8.55 -8.75
C TYR A 14 3.61 -8.44 -9.27
N GLU A 15 2.96 -9.59 -9.46
CA GLU A 15 1.57 -9.64 -9.88
C GLU A 15 0.64 -9.03 -8.82
N VAL A 16 0.91 -9.31 -7.55
CA VAL A 16 0.13 -8.75 -6.45
C VAL A 16 0.24 -7.23 -6.45
N VAL A 17 1.46 -6.69 -6.58
CA VAL A 17 1.66 -5.24 -6.61
C VAL A 17 0.91 -4.62 -7.79
N GLU A 18 0.95 -5.25 -8.96
CA GLU A 18 0.24 -4.74 -10.13
C GLU A 18 -1.28 -4.76 -9.91
N GLN A 19 -1.78 -5.78 -9.26
CA GLN A 19 -3.20 -5.87 -8.92
C GLN A 19 -3.62 -4.73 -7.99
N ILE A 20 -2.80 -4.45 -6.97
CA ILE A 20 -3.06 -3.35 -6.05
C ILE A 20 -3.01 -2.01 -6.78
N ASN A 21 -2.05 -1.84 -7.69
CA ASN A 21 -1.96 -0.64 -8.51
C ASN A 21 -3.27 -0.38 -9.26
N LYS A 22 -3.79 -1.39 -9.92
CA LYS A 22 -5.05 -1.27 -10.67
C LYS A 22 -6.22 -0.91 -9.76
N GLN A 23 -6.28 -1.51 -8.57
CA GLN A 23 -7.34 -1.24 -7.62
C GLN A 23 -7.28 0.21 -7.11
N ILE A 24 -6.08 0.70 -6.79
CA ILE A 24 -5.91 2.08 -6.31
C ILE A 24 -6.23 3.09 -7.42
N GLN A 25 -5.83 2.80 -8.67
CA GLN A 25 -6.19 3.64 -9.80
C GLN A 25 -7.71 3.74 -9.95
N ASP A 26 -8.40 2.62 -9.82
CA ASP A 26 -9.85 2.58 -9.91
C ASP A 26 -10.51 3.37 -8.79
N LEU A 27 -10.02 3.21 -7.57
CA LEU A 27 -10.54 3.95 -6.41
C LEU A 27 -10.37 5.46 -6.58
N LYS A 28 -9.24 5.89 -7.15
CA LYS A 28 -9.02 7.30 -7.45
C LYS A 28 -10.05 7.81 -8.45
N LYS A 29 -10.32 7.05 -9.51
CA LYS A 29 -11.32 7.44 -10.52
C LYS A 29 -12.71 7.57 -9.91
N LYS A 30 -13.05 6.69 -9.00
CA LYS A 30 -14.35 6.69 -8.32
C LYS A 30 -14.42 7.70 -7.19
N LYS A 31 -13.34 8.42 -6.93
CA LYS A 31 -13.24 9.41 -5.85
C LYS A 31 -13.56 8.82 -4.48
N ILE A 32 -13.17 7.56 -4.28
CA ILE A 32 -13.28 6.91 -2.98
C ILE A 32 -12.25 7.52 -2.04
N LYS A 33 -12.66 7.79 -0.82
CA LYS A 33 -11.81 8.45 0.17
C LYS A 33 -11.16 7.46 1.12
N ILE A 34 -9.96 7.79 1.56
CA ILE A 34 -9.24 7.05 2.59
C ILE A 34 -9.21 7.96 3.81
N ASP A 35 -9.85 7.51 4.89
CA ASP A 35 -9.95 8.29 6.13
C ASP A 35 -10.46 9.72 5.84
N GLY A 36 -11.44 9.83 4.96
CA GLY A 36 -12.06 11.10 4.59
C GLY A 36 -11.31 11.93 3.57
N LEU A 37 -10.19 11.46 3.05
CA LEU A 37 -9.37 12.21 2.09
C LEU A 37 -9.31 11.54 0.73
N GLU A 38 -9.28 12.34 -0.33
CA GLU A 38 -9.16 11.84 -1.68
C GLU A 38 -7.72 11.47 -2.02
N ILE A 39 -7.56 10.47 -2.89
CA ILE A 39 -6.27 10.14 -3.48
C ILE A 39 -5.98 11.23 -4.52
N LYS A 40 -4.89 11.96 -4.33
CA LYS A 40 -4.52 13.06 -5.21
C LYS A 40 -3.57 12.67 -6.32
N LYS A 41 -2.61 11.81 -6.03
CA LYS A 41 -1.55 11.50 -6.97
C LYS A 41 -1.14 10.04 -6.83
N ILE A 42 -0.82 9.42 -7.98
CA ILE A 42 -0.33 8.05 -8.02
C ILE A 42 0.91 8.01 -8.90
N LEU A 43 1.97 7.38 -8.40
CA LEU A 43 3.19 7.12 -9.16
C LEU A 43 3.38 5.61 -9.21
N SER A 44 3.54 5.06 -10.41
CA SER A 44 3.64 3.61 -10.64
C SER A 44 5.01 3.25 -11.21
N VAL A 45 6.08 3.57 -10.48
CA VAL A 45 7.46 3.24 -10.87
C VAL A 45 8.03 2.31 -9.81
N ASN A 46 8.37 1.07 -10.19
CA ASN A 46 8.89 0.05 -9.28
C ASN A 46 7.96 -0.17 -8.07
N GLY A 47 6.66 -0.29 -8.36
CA GLY A 47 5.65 -0.40 -7.34
C GLY A 47 4.62 0.70 -7.50
N ILE A 48 3.92 1.00 -6.43
CA ILE A 48 2.92 2.05 -6.45
C ILE A 48 3.06 2.94 -5.22
N ARG A 49 3.07 4.24 -5.45
CA ARG A 49 3.03 5.24 -4.39
C ARG A 49 1.83 6.14 -4.65
N PHE A 50 1.00 6.32 -3.64
CA PHE A 50 -0.13 7.23 -3.75
C PHE A 50 -0.09 8.25 -2.61
N SER A 51 -0.58 9.44 -2.88
CA SER A 51 -0.64 10.49 -1.86
C SER A 51 -2.04 11.04 -1.74
N LEU A 52 -2.37 11.47 -0.53
CA LEU A 52 -3.68 12.03 -0.20
C LEU A 52 -3.59 13.57 -0.18
N SER A 53 -4.75 14.19 -0.02
CA SER A 53 -4.85 15.65 -0.10
C SER A 53 -4.11 16.40 1.02
N ASP A 54 -3.77 15.73 2.12
CA ASP A 54 -3.04 16.35 3.23
C ASP A 54 -1.53 16.08 3.20
N GLY A 55 -1.03 15.44 2.13
CA GLY A 55 0.38 15.08 2.02
C GLY A 55 0.73 13.71 2.59
N SER A 56 -0.21 13.02 3.18
CA SER A 56 0.00 11.63 3.63
C SER A 56 0.16 10.74 2.42
N TRP A 57 0.92 9.64 2.57
CA TRP A 57 1.17 8.77 1.43
C TRP A 57 1.39 7.31 1.86
N GLY A 58 1.23 6.41 0.89
CA GLY A 58 1.52 5.00 1.06
C GLY A 58 2.31 4.50 -0.14
N LEU A 59 3.17 3.52 0.13
CA LEU A 59 4.01 2.88 -0.88
C LEU A 59 3.87 1.37 -0.73
N ILE A 60 3.71 0.67 -1.86
CA ILE A 60 3.73 -0.78 -1.92
C ILE A 60 4.66 -1.17 -3.06
N ARG A 61 5.63 -2.03 -2.79
CA ARG A 61 6.49 -2.57 -3.83
C ARG A 61 6.89 -4.00 -3.49
N ALA A 62 7.30 -4.75 -4.49
CA ALA A 62 7.84 -6.09 -4.28
C ALA A 62 9.29 -5.97 -3.84
N SER A 63 9.69 -6.78 -2.85
CA SER A 63 11.09 -6.86 -2.46
C SER A 63 11.89 -7.47 -3.60
N SER A 64 13.08 -6.96 -3.87
CA SER A 64 13.93 -7.46 -4.93
C SER A 64 14.69 -8.74 -4.54
N ASN A 65 14.82 -9.01 -3.25
CA ASN A 65 15.66 -10.10 -2.77
C ASN A 65 15.00 -11.04 -1.76
N LYS A 66 13.72 -10.84 -1.49
CA LYS A 66 12.99 -11.68 -0.51
C LYS A 66 11.59 -11.99 -1.02
N PRO A 67 10.98 -13.12 -0.58
CA PRO A 67 9.58 -13.40 -0.90
C PRO A 67 8.67 -12.54 -0.02
N SER A 68 8.69 -11.25 -0.26
CA SER A 68 7.89 -10.32 0.51
C SER A 68 7.56 -9.07 -0.28
N LEU A 69 6.59 -8.32 0.22
CA LEU A 69 6.33 -6.96 -0.22
C LEU A 69 6.97 -5.99 0.78
N VAL A 70 7.11 -4.76 0.36
CA VAL A 70 7.55 -3.66 1.21
C VAL A 70 6.44 -2.64 1.24
N ILE A 71 5.98 -2.27 2.43
CA ILE A 71 4.93 -1.30 2.62
C ILE A 71 5.44 -0.19 3.54
N VAL A 72 5.29 1.05 3.10
CA VAL A 72 5.64 2.21 3.90
C VAL A 72 4.45 3.17 3.88
N THR A 73 4.07 3.67 5.03
CA THR A 73 3.02 4.69 5.12
C THR A 73 3.50 5.83 6.00
N GLU A 74 3.08 7.04 5.67
CA GLU A 74 3.50 8.21 6.40
C GLU A 74 2.45 9.32 6.35
N SER A 75 2.39 10.12 7.40
CA SER A 75 1.48 11.25 7.46
C SER A 75 2.13 12.41 8.19
N PRO A 76 2.11 13.62 7.61
CA PRO A 76 2.55 14.82 8.33
C PRO A 76 1.55 15.25 9.40
N GLU A 77 0.32 14.73 9.35
CA GLU A 77 -0.73 15.14 10.27
C GLU A 77 -0.71 14.33 11.56
N SER A 78 -0.61 13.01 11.49
CA SER A 78 -0.68 12.20 12.70
C SER A 78 -0.29 10.75 12.45
N GLU A 79 0.15 10.10 13.51
CA GLU A 79 0.40 8.67 13.51
C GLU A 79 -0.90 7.89 13.28
N HIS A 80 -2.02 8.40 13.77
CA HIS A 80 -3.33 7.80 13.54
C HIS A 80 -3.64 7.70 12.04
N ARG A 81 -3.41 8.79 11.28
CA ARG A 81 -3.61 8.80 9.83
C ARG A 81 -2.71 7.78 9.15
N MET A 82 -1.45 7.71 9.57
CA MET A 82 -0.50 6.75 9.04
C MET A 82 -1.01 5.32 9.20
N LYS A 83 -1.55 4.99 10.36
CA LYS A 83 -2.11 3.66 10.63
C LYS A 83 -3.37 3.38 9.80
N LYS A 84 -4.19 4.39 9.57
CA LYS A 84 -5.38 4.25 8.73
C LYS A 84 -5.00 3.94 7.28
N ILE A 85 -3.95 4.57 6.77
CA ILE A 85 -3.47 4.30 5.42
C ILE A 85 -2.95 2.87 5.33
N PHE A 86 -2.18 2.43 6.34
CA PHE A 86 -1.71 1.05 6.37
C PHE A 86 -2.88 0.06 6.37
N LYS A 87 -3.89 0.32 7.18
CA LYS A 87 -5.07 -0.54 7.25
C LYS A 87 -5.77 -0.64 5.89
N PHE A 88 -5.89 0.48 5.19
CA PHE A 88 -6.46 0.51 3.84
C PHE A 88 -5.66 -0.41 2.89
N ILE A 89 -4.33 -0.28 2.89
CA ILE A 89 -3.47 -1.11 2.06
C ILE A 89 -3.62 -2.58 2.43
N ASP A 90 -3.57 -2.88 3.72
CA ASP A 90 -3.65 -4.25 4.19
C ASP A 90 -4.97 -4.91 3.80
N GLU A 91 -6.07 -4.17 3.87
CA GLU A 91 -7.37 -4.71 3.45
C GLU A 91 -7.36 -5.09 1.96
N LEU A 92 -6.76 -4.27 1.11
CA LEU A 92 -6.63 -4.60 -0.29
C LEU A 92 -5.76 -5.85 -0.49
N LEU A 93 -4.64 -5.91 0.23
CA LEU A 93 -3.73 -7.04 0.14
C LEU A 93 -4.38 -8.35 0.59
N GLN A 94 -5.11 -8.33 1.71
CA GLN A 94 -5.75 -9.53 2.23
C GLN A 94 -6.78 -10.09 1.26
N LYS A 95 -7.43 -9.25 0.49
CA LYS A 95 -8.40 -9.69 -0.52
C LYS A 95 -7.76 -10.49 -1.64
N THR A 96 -6.46 -10.34 -1.88
CA THR A 96 -5.77 -11.14 -2.90
C THR A 96 -5.61 -12.59 -2.49
N LYS A 97 -5.63 -12.87 -1.19
CA LYS A 97 -5.40 -14.20 -0.59
C LYS A 97 -4.01 -14.75 -0.92
N LYS A 98 -3.06 -13.86 -1.21
CA LYS A 98 -1.68 -14.23 -1.56
C LYS A 98 -0.67 -13.64 -0.58
N ILE A 99 -1.15 -13.08 0.53
CA ILE A 99 -0.31 -12.43 1.53
C ILE A 99 -0.21 -13.31 2.76
N GLY A 100 1.00 -13.51 3.23
CA GLY A 100 1.26 -14.30 4.42
C GLY A 100 1.56 -13.40 5.62
N ARG A 101 2.40 -13.91 6.47
CA ARG A 101 2.74 -13.27 7.72
C ARG A 101 3.53 -12.00 7.52
N TYR A 102 3.33 -11.02 8.38
CA TYR A 102 4.16 -9.81 8.42
C TYR A 102 5.38 -10.06 9.31
N ASP A 103 6.55 -9.69 8.82
CA ASP A 103 7.74 -9.66 9.65
C ASP A 103 7.67 -8.50 10.64
N GLN A 104 7.09 -7.38 10.18
CA GLN A 104 6.90 -6.19 11.00
C GLN A 104 5.58 -5.56 10.62
N LYS A 105 4.84 -5.09 11.64
CA LYS A 105 3.51 -4.52 11.44
C LYS A 105 3.24 -3.45 12.49
N ILE A 106 2.64 -2.35 12.08
CA ILE A 106 2.24 -1.31 13.02
C ILE A 106 0.83 -1.53 13.56
#